data_0b42f8472b530a01a6f1dabacb3f0b6f
#
_entry.id   0b42f8472b530a01a6f1dabacb3f0b6f
#
_cell.length_a   1.000
_cell.length_b   1.000
_cell.length_c   1.000
_cell.angle_alpha   90.00
_cell.angle_beta   90.00
_cell.angle_gamma   90.00
#
_symmetry.space_group_name_H-M   'P 1'
#
loop_
_entity.id
_entity.type
_entity.pdbx_description
1 polymer ?
#
loop_
_entity_poly.entity_id
_entity_poly.type
_entity_poly.pdbx_seq_one_letter_code
_entity_poly.pdbx_strand_id
1 'polypeptide(L)' 'MNEENKISYYSIIPATVRYDKELKPAEKLLYGEVTALANRNGYCYAQNKYFAELYNVTNGTVSKWLSHLQKL' A
#
# COMPACT_ATOMS: atom_id res chain seq x y z
N MET A 1 9.50 -15.55 10.12
CA MET A 1 9.57 -14.93 10.27
C MET A 1 9.78 -14.61 11.01
N ASN A 2 9.91 -14.87 11.79
CA ASN A 2 10.02 -14.46 12.40
C ASN A 2 10.15 -13.63 12.53
N GLU A 3 10.55 -13.23 12.70
CA GLU A 3 10.20 -12.27 12.83
C GLU A 3 9.46 -11.92 12.21
N GLU A 4 9.27 -12.52 11.56
CA GLU A 4 8.44 -12.32 10.92
C GLU A 4 7.25 -12.25 11.26
N ASN A 5 6.99 -12.70 11.82
CA ASN A 5 5.87 -12.64 12.39
C ASN A 5 5.57 -11.61 13.22
N LYS A 6 6.32 -10.83 13.26
CA LYS A 6 6.13 -9.64 13.97
C LYS A 6 5.15 -8.73 13.31
N ILE A 7 4.88 -8.95 12.07
CA ILE A 7 3.80 -8.25 11.39
C ILE A 7 2.51 -8.95 11.77
N SER A 8 1.69 -8.26 12.54
CA SER A 8 0.47 -8.84 13.09
C SER A 8 -0.79 -8.21 12.53
N TYR A 9 -0.67 -7.43 11.46
CA TYR A 9 -1.82 -6.80 10.84
C TYR A 9 -2.05 -7.38 9.45
N TYR A 10 -3.22 -7.11 8.93
CA TYR A 10 -3.56 -7.54 7.58
C TYR A 10 -4.28 -6.40 6.88
N SER A 11 -4.32 -6.46 5.56
CA SER A 11 -4.97 -5.41 4.79
C SER A 11 -6.34 -5.88 4.31
N ILE A 12 -7.25 -4.90 4.22
CA ILE A 12 -8.58 -5.12 3.67
C ILE A 12 -8.69 -4.22 2.45
N ILE A 13 -8.96 -4.82 1.29
CA ILE A 13 -9.08 -4.07 0.05
C ILE A 13 -10.54 -4.12 -0.38
N PRO A 14 -11.25 -2.97 -0.31
CA PRO A 14 -12.67 -2.96 -0.70
C PRO A 14 -12.87 -3.43 -2.14
N ALA A 15 -14.03 -3.98 -2.42
CA ALA A 15 -14.33 -4.48 -3.75
C ALA A 15 -14.22 -3.37 -4.80
N THR A 16 -14.59 -2.14 -4.44
CA THR A 16 -14.51 -1.03 -5.37
C THR A 16 -13.08 -0.77 -5.84
N VAL A 17 -12.10 -1.00 -4.97
CA VAL A 17 -10.69 -0.87 -5.32
C VAL A 17 -10.19 -2.15 -5.99
N ARG A 18 -10.54 -3.30 -5.40
CA ARG A 18 -10.03 -4.59 -5.85
C ARG A 18 -10.40 -4.86 -7.30
N TYR A 19 -11.59 -4.46 -7.71
CA TYR A 19 -12.09 -4.76 -9.06
C TYR A 19 -12.03 -3.56 -9.99
N ASP A 20 -11.42 -2.46 -9.57
CA ASP A 20 -11.26 -1.29 -10.42
C ASP A 20 -10.26 -1.62 -11.53
N LYS A 21 -10.75 -1.56 -12.77
CA LYS A 21 -9.93 -1.97 -13.92
C LYS A 21 -8.89 -0.94 -14.30
N GLU A 22 -9.00 0.28 -13.78
CA GLU A 22 -8.02 1.32 -14.08
C GLU A 22 -6.83 1.29 -13.13
N LEU A 23 -6.91 0.48 -12.07
CA LEU A 23 -5.82 0.33 -11.13
C LEU A 23 -5.01 -0.91 -11.44
N LYS A 24 -3.68 -0.77 -11.38
CA LYS A 24 -2.80 -1.92 -11.53
C LYS A 24 -2.82 -2.75 -10.27
N PRO A 25 -2.54 -4.07 -10.38
CA PRO A 25 -2.50 -4.92 -9.18
C PRO A 25 -1.60 -4.39 -8.08
N ALA A 26 -0.43 -3.83 -8.45
CA ALA A 26 0.49 -3.27 -7.46
C ALA A 26 -0.13 -2.08 -6.72
N GLU A 27 -0.92 -1.27 -7.44
CA GLU A 27 -1.60 -0.13 -6.82
C GLU A 27 -2.63 -0.58 -5.82
N LYS A 28 -3.32 -1.67 -6.13
CA LYS A 28 -4.32 -2.23 -5.21
C LYS A 28 -3.66 -2.76 -3.94
N LEU A 29 -2.52 -3.42 -4.08
CA LEU A 29 -1.77 -3.89 -2.93
C LEU A 29 -1.26 -2.72 -2.09
N LEU A 30 -0.78 -1.67 -2.74
CA LEU A 30 -0.31 -0.49 -2.04
C LEU A 30 -1.45 0.17 -1.27
N TYR A 31 -2.63 0.23 -1.85
CA TYR A 31 -3.80 0.75 -1.15
C TYR A 31 -4.03 -0.01 0.14
N GLY A 32 -3.98 -1.34 0.06
CA GLY A 32 -4.17 -2.17 1.24
C GLY A 32 -3.11 -1.91 2.29
N GLU A 33 -1.86 -1.75 1.86
CA GLU A 33 -0.77 -1.51 2.78
C GLU A 33 -0.92 -0.16 3.48
N VAL A 34 -1.22 0.89 2.72
CA VAL A 34 -1.37 2.22 3.28
C VAL A 34 -2.51 2.28 4.30
N THR A 35 -3.65 1.69 3.94
CA THR A 35 -4.81 1.72 4.84
C THR A 35 -4.59 0.86 6.07
N ALA A 36 -3.89 -0.26 5.94
CA ALA A 36 -3.57 -1.11 7.09
C ALA A 36 -2.68 -0.36 8.08
N LEU A 37 -1.67 0.35 7.56
CA LEU A 37 -0.79 1.12 8.43
C LEU A 37 -1.54 2.27 9.09
N ALA A 38 -2.42 2.94 8.35
CA ALA A 38 -3.21 4.03 8.90
C ALA A 38 -4.12 3.52 10.01
N ASN A 39 -4.75 2.36 9.79
CA ASN A 39 -5.63 1.79 10.80
C ASN A 39 -4.86 1.41 12.07
N ARG A 40 -3.67 0.86 11.88
CA ARG A 40 -2.87 0.41 13.02
C ARG A 40 -2.35 1.58 13.84
N ASN A 41 -1.92 2.66 13.18
CA ASN A 41 -1.21 3.77 13.82
C ASN A 41 -2.03 5.06 13.92
N GLY A 42 -3.27 5.04 13.45
CA GLY A 42 -4.11 6.23 13.40
C GLY A 42 -3.92 7.05 12.14
N TYR A 43 -2.80 6.89 11.48
CA TYR A 43 -2.51 7.54 10.21
C TYR A 43 -1.29 6.87 9.59
N CYS A 44 -1.14 7.03 8.29
CA CYS A 44 0.00 6.45 7.58
C CYS A 44 1.06 7.54 7.40
N TYR A 45 2.20 7.36 8.03
CA TYR A 45 3.31 8.29 7.90
C TYR A 45 4.52 7.65 7.23
N ALA A 46 4.35 6.46 6.68
CA ALA A 46 5.43 5.81 5.98
C ALA A 46 5.78 6.59 4.72
N GLN A 47 7.07 6.69 4.44
CA GLN A 47 7.55 7.43 3.29
C GLN A 47 7.60 6.53 2.06
N ASN A 48 7.70 7.16 0.89
CA ASN A 48 7.78 6.41 -0.36
C ASN A 48 8.93 5.40 -0.34
N LYS A 49 10.04 5.75 0.30
CA LYS A 49 11.19 4.85 0.40
C LYS A 49 10.81 3.53 1.06
N TYR A 50 9.97 3.58 2.09
CA TYR A 50 9.52 2.37 2.77
C TYR A 50 8.81 1.44 1.78
N PHE A 51 7.87 2.00 1.02
CA PHE A 51 7.12 1.18 0.07
C PHE A 51 7.98 0.74 -1.10
N ALA A 52 8.92 1.59 -1.52
CA ALA A 52 9.82 1.24 -2.61
C ALA A 52 10.66 0.01 -2.25
N GLU A 53 11.17 -0.02 -1.03
CA GLU A 53 11.96 -1.16 -0.57
C GLU A 53 11.08 -2.39 -0.37
N LEU A 54 9.88 -2.19 0.15
CA LEU A 54 8.96 -3.30 0.40
C LEU A 54 8.58 -4.01 -0.91
N TYR A 55 8.36 -3.25 -1.98
CA TYR A 55 7.94 -3.80 -3.26
C TYR A 55 9.06 -3.92 -4.27
N ASN A 56 10.28 -3.56 -3.86
CA ASN A 56 11.45 -3.65 -4.73
C ASN A 56 11.28 -2.84 -6.02
N VAL A 57 10.88 -1.59 -5.86
CA VAL A 57 10.70 -0.65 -6.97
C VAL A 57 11.33 0.67 -6.58
N THR A 58 11.33 1.64 -7.51
CA THR A 58 11.89 2.96 -7.25
C THR A 58 10.89 3.85 -6.52
N ASN A 59 11.42 4.90 -5.86
CA ASN A 59 10.59 5.91 -5.22
C ASN A 59 9.65 6.57 -6.24
N GLY A 60 10.13 6.80 -7.45
CA GLY A 60 9.31 7.40 -8.50
C GLY A 60 8.12 6.53 -8.86
N THR A 61 8.31 5.22 -8.89
CA THR A 61 7.22 4.29 -9.17
C THR A 61 6.16 4.37 -8.07
N VAL A 62 6.60 4.38 -6.81
CA VAL A 62 5.67 4.50 -5.69
C VAL A 62 4.90 5.82 -5.77
N SER A 63 5.60 6.89 -6.10
CA SER A 63 4.96 8.21 -6.23
C SER A 63 3.85 8.18 -7.28
N LYS A 64 4.10 7.52 -8.42
CA LYS A 64 3.08 7.40 -9.46
C LYS A 64 1.88 6.59 -8.97
N TRP A 65 2.12 5.50 -8.27
CA TRP A 65 1.05 4.68 -7.73
C TRP A 65 0.19 5.48 -6.76
N LEU A 66 0.83 6.21 -5.84
CA LEU A 66 0.10 6.99 -4.85
C LEU A 66 -0.71 8.10 -5.52
N SER A 67 -0.13 8.76 -6.52
CA SER A 67 -0.86 9.80 -7.25
C SER A 67 -2.10 9.22 -7.93
N HIS A 68 -1.97 8.04 -8.51
CA HIS A 68 -3.10 7.40 -9.17
C HIS A 68 -4.19 7.04 -8.16
N LEU A 69 -3.79 6.52 -7.00
CA LEU A 69 -4.74 6.18 -5.95
C LEU A 69 -5.48 7.39 -5.42
N GLN A 70 -4.84 8.55 -5.39
CA GLN A 70 -5.48 9.76 -4.89
C GLN A 70 -6.58 10.27 -5.81
N LYS A 71 -6.68 9.74 -7.01
CA LYS A 71 -7.72 10.14 -7.95
C LYS A 71 -9.00 9.33 -7.81
N LEU A 72 -9.01 8.39 -6.91
CA LEU A 72 -10.19 7.54 -6.69
C LEU A 72 -11.33 8.28 -5.99
#